data_52c7aa3c54f33c3d77f7ee7dff75b270
#
_entry.id   52c7aa3c54f33c3d77f7ee7dff75b270
#
_cell.length_a   1.000
_cell.length_b   1.000
_cell.length_c   1.000
_cell.angle_alpha   90.00
_cell.angle_beta   90.00
_cell.angle_gamma   90.00
#
_symmetry.space_group_name_H-M   'P 1'
#
loop_
_entity.id
_entity.type
_entity.pdbx_description
1 polymer ?
#
loop_
_entity_poly.entity_id
_entity_poly.type
_entity_poly.pdbx_seq_one_letter_code
_entity_poly.pdbx_strand_id
1 'polypeptide(L)'
;MLQFDEYKVKLNNLAPTLEELGKALDLESAERELDMLQAESAADGFWNNLEKAQKVQQRIKNLQDKVDKQNKRRREWDDLMALCEMGNEFEDESLLPELEEGFAQLERDMEEARLQTLLTGEYDSSNVILTIHPGAGGTEAQDWAQMLYRMYTRWTERHGFTYQIMDYQEGDEAGIKSATIMVEGENAYGYLRGEHGVHRLVRVSPFDANARRQTSFASVEVMPDLPEDVEVEIRPEDIEMQVYRASGAGGQHVNKTSSAVRLIHKPTGVVVASQQERSQFQNKDNCMKMLRAKLVELQMQEKAEKISDLKGVQLKIEWGSQIRSYVFMPYQLVKDNRTAYETSAISSVMDGDLDGFINAYLTAEATGNWATK
;
A
#
# COMPACT_ATOMS: atom_id res chain seq x y z
N MET A 1 32.74 -28.22 0.44
CA MET A 1 33.16 -27.28 -0.64
C MET A 1 32.98 -25.86 -0.19
N LEU A 2 33.86 -24.93 -0.58
CA LEU A 2 33.89 -23.56 -0.06
C LEU A 2 32.54 -22.83 -0.21
N GLN A 3 31.82 -23.01 -1.32
CA GLN A 3 30.54 -22.35 -1.59
C GLN A 3 29.40 -22.83 -0.67
N PHE A 4 29.28 -24.13 -0.43
CA PHE A 4 28.28 -24.64 0.52
C PHE A 4 28.57 -24.20 1.95
N ASP A 5 29.85 -24.10 2.34
CA ASP A 5 30.26 -23.59 3.66
C ASP A 5 29.89 -22.09 3.80
N GLU A 6 30.05 -21.29 2.72
CA GLU A 6 29.63 -19.89 2.70
C GLU A 6 28.12 -19.75 2.90
N TYR A 7 27.30 -20.56 2.20
CA TYR A 7 25.84 -20.54 2.39
C TYR A 7 25.44 -21.06 3.76
N LYS A 8 26.13 -22.08 4.30
CA LYS A 8 25.90 -22.54 5.68
C LYS A 8 26.12 -21.42 6.71
N VAL A 9 27.19 -20.62 6.54
CA VAL A 9 27.43 -19.44 7.39
C VAL A 9 26.34 -18.40 7.23
N LYS A 10 25.89 -18.08 6.00
CA LYS A 10 24.81 -17.16 5.75
C LYS A 10 23.50 -17.62 6.39
N LEU A 11 23.12 -18.88 6.24
CA LEU A 11 21.94 -19.48 6.86
C LEU A 11 22.00 -19.44 8.40
N ASN A 12 23.16 -19.76 8.99
CA ASN A 12 23.34 -19.66 10.44
C ASN A 12 23.19 -18.20 10.94
N ASN A 13 23.61 -17.22 10.15
CA ASN A 13 23.43 -15.81 10.49
C ASN A 13 21.95 -15.37 10.39
N LEU A 14 21.12 -16.05 9.59
CA LEU A 14 19.67 -15.78 9.49
C LEU A 14 18.86 -16.42 10.63
N ALA A 15 19.37 -17.50 11.25
CA ALA A 15 18.63 -18.23 12.28
C ALA A 15 18.15 -17.36 13.46
N PRO A 16 18.96 -16.46 14.05
CA PRO A 16 18.49 -15.57 15.12
C PRO A 16 17.36 -14.65 14.65
N THR A 17 17.47 -14.10 13.44
CA THR A 17 16.44 -13.24 12.84
C THR A 17 15.14 -13.99 12.62
N LEU A 18 15.20 -15.25 12.21
CA LEU A 18 14.03 -16.11 12.02
C LEU A 18 13.30 -16.37 13.35
N GLU A 19 14.04 -16.55 14.46
CA GLU A 19 13.48 -16.70 15.81
C GLU A 19 12.90 -15.38 16.34
N GLU A 20 13.60 -14.26 16.12
CA GLU A 20 13.12 -12.92 16.50
C GLU A 20 11.83 -12.56 15.77
N LEU A 21 11.72 -12.88 14.49
CA LEU A 21 10.50 -12.72 13.70
C LEU A 21 9.34 -13.52 14.29
N GLY A 22 9.57 -14.77 14.69
CA GLY A 22 8.55 -15.60 15.34
C GLY A 22 8.02 -14.96 16.64
N LYS A 23 8.91 -14.37 17.44
CA LYS A 23 8.53 -13.64 18.68
C LYS A 23 7.82 -12.32 18.37
N ALA A 24 8.35 -11.54 17.42
CA ALA A 24 7.75 -10.26 17.04
C ALA A 24 6.35 -10.42 16.42
N LEU A 25 6.12 -11.51 15.71
CA LEU A 25 4.81 -11.88 15.19
C LEU A 25 3.86 -12.48 16.23
N ASP A 26 4.31 -12.66 17.49
CA ASP A 26 3.52 -13.25 18.59
C ASP A 26 2.79 -14.54 18.19
N LEU A 27 3.56 -15.49 17.64
CA LEU A 27 3.01 -16.73 17.10
C LEU A 27 2.37 -17.60 18.16
N GLU A 28 2.92 -17.64 19.38
CA GLU A 28 2.33 -18.42 20.47
C GLU A 28 0.93 -17.96 20.82
N SER A 29 0.68 -16.66 20.81
CA SER A 29 -0.64 -16.09 21.03
C SER A 29 -1.57 -16.37 19.85
N ALA A 30 -1.04 -16.26 18.62
CA ALA A 30 -1.78 -16.53 17.39
C ALA A 30 -2.23 -18.01 17.32
N GLU A 31 -1.39 -18.95 17.68
CA GLU A 31 -1.71 -20.39 17.74
C GLU A 31 -2.79 -20.68 18.80
N ARG A 32 -2.68 -20.10 20.00
CA ARG A 32 -3.70 -20.26 21.05
C ARG A 32 -5.05 -19.67 20.64
N GLU A 33 -5.04 -18.49 20.03
CA GLU A 33 -6.26 -17.85 19.50
C GLU A 33 -6.87 -18.69 18.38
N LEU A 34 -6.05 -19.24 17.50
CA LEU A 34 -6.47 -20.11 16.40
C LEU A 34 -7.18 -21.36 16.94
N ASP A 35 -6.60 -22.04 17.94
CA ASP A 35 -7.20 -23.21 18.57
C ASP A 35 -8.55 -22.89 19.22
N MET A 36 -8.64 -21.75 19.91
CA MET A 36 -9.89 -21.30 20.53
C MET A 36 -10.98 -21.01 19.50
N LEU A 37 -10.65 -20.29 18.43
CA LEU A 37 -11.61 -19.95 17.39
C LEU A 37 -12.04 -21.16 16.56
N GLN A 38 -11.14 -22.11 16.32
CA GLN A 38 -11.47 -23.38 15.68
C GLN A 38 -12.44 -24.21 16.55
N ALA A 39 -12.21 -24.26 17.87
CA ALA A 39 -13.12 -24.91 18.80
C ALA A 39 -14.50 -24.20 18.84
N GLU A 40 -14.53 -22.85 18.83
CA GLU A 40 -15.78 -22.07 18.74
C GLU A 40 -16.51 -22.36 17.43
N SER A 41 -15.81 -22.45 16.31
CA SER A 41 -16.40 -22.71 14.98
C SER A 41 -17.00 -24.11 14.85
N ALA A 42 -16.52 -25.08 15.66
CA ALA A 42 -17.01 -26.44 15.72
C ALA A 42 -18.20 -26.62 16.69
N ALA A 43 -18.54 -25.60 17.47
CA ALA A 43 -19.63 -25.70 18.45
C ALA A 43 -21.01 -25.68 17.79
N ASP A 44 -21.96 -26.40 18.39
CA ASP A 44 -23.35 -26.43 17.96
C ASP A 44 -23.97 -25.02 17.97
N GLY A 45 -24.58 -24.61 16.85
CA GLY A 45 -25.23 -23.31 16.73
C GLY A 45 -24.32 -22.17 16.26
N PHE A 46 -23.04 -22.41 15.99
CA PHE A 46 -22.11 -21.38 15.47
C PHE A 46 -22.65 -20.68 14.22
N TRP A 47 -23.25 -21.42 13.30
CA TRP A 47 -23.78 -20.92 12.04
C TRP A 47 -25.12 -20.20 12.13
N ASN A 48 -25.73 -20.11 13.32
CA ASN A 48 -27.01 -19.43 13.52
C ASN A 48 -26.87 -17.90 13.35
N ASN A 49 -25.67 -17.36 13.50
CA ASN A 49 -25.36 -15.97 13.23
C ASN A 49 -24.31 -15.90 12.11
N LEU A 50 -24.78 -15.71 10.87
CA LEU A 50 -23.94 -15.75 9.68
C LEU A 50 -22.85 -14.68 9.69
N GLU A 51 -23.17 -13.45 10.15
CA GLU A 51 -22.22 -12.35 10.19
C GLU A 51 -21.08 -12.61 11.18
N LYS A 52 -21.42 -13.07 12.40
CA LYS A 52 -20.41 -13.48 13.39
C LYS A 52 -19.57 -14.64 12.86
N ALA A 53 -20.20 -15.64 12.26
CA ALA A 53 -19.51 -16.80 11.71
C ALA A 53 -18.51 -16.41 10.61
N GLN A 54 -18.89 -15.49 9.71
CA GLN A 54 -17.98 -14.98 8.68
C GLN A 54 -16.76 -14.24 9.27
N LYS A 55 -16.97 -13.36 10.27
CA LYS A 55 -15.87 -12.65 10.95
C LYS A 55 -14.89 -13.63 11.63
N VAL A 56 -15.44 -14.65 12.32
CA VAL A 56 -14.62 -15.68 12.98
C VAL A 56 -13.84 -16.51 11.94
N GLN A 57 -14.47 -16.94 10.86
CA GLN A 57 -13.80 -17.71 9.81
C GLN A 57 -12.70 -16.88 9.11
N GLN A 58 -12.94 -15.60 8.86
CA GLN A 58 -11.91 -14.72 8.33
C GLN A 58 -10.72 -14.59 9.28
N ARG A 59 -11.00 -14.47 10.61
CA ARG A 59 -9.96 -14.40 11.63
C ARG A 59 -9.14 -15.70 11.71
N ILE A 60 -9.82 -16.87 11.68
CA ILE A 60 -9.17 -18.19 11.61
C ILE A 60 -8.22 -18.25 10.42
N LYS A 61 -8.70 -17.88 9.23
CA LYS A 61 -7.88 -17.89 8.01
C LYS A 61 -6.64 -17.00 8.15
N ASN A 62 -6.79 -15.78 8.63
CA ASN A 62 -5.67 -14.84 8.81
C ASN A 62 -4.62 -15.38 9.79
N LEU A 63 -5.07 -15.96 10.94
CA LEU A 63 -4.17 -16.56 11.92
C LEU A 63 -3.46 -17.81 11.37
N GLN A 64 -4.20 -18.67 10.64
CA GLN A 64 -3.64 -19.85 10.00
C GLN A 64 -2.58 -19.46 8.98
N ASP A 65 -2.88 -18.51 8.08
CA ASP A 65 -1.95 -18.01 7.08
C ASP A 65 -0.66 -17.46 7.72
N LYS A 66 -0.79 -16.76 8.85
CA LYS A 66 0.34 -16.22 9.62
C LYS A 66 1.23 -17.32 10.19
N VAL A 67 0.64 -18.32 10.83
CA VAL A 67 1.35 -19.48 11.40
C VAL A 67 2.00 -20.29 10.29
N ASP A 68 1.25 -20.58 9.22
CA ASP A 68 1.74 -21.39 8.10
C ASP A 68 2.92 -20.72 7.37
N LYS A 69 2.88 -19.42 7.14
CA LYS A 69 3.98 -18.65 6.55
C LYS A 69 5.28 -18.78 7.37
N GLN A 70 5.19 -18.68 8.69
CA GLN A 70 6.38 -18.80 9.53
C GLN A 70 6.92 -20.24 9.59
N ASN A 71 6.01 -21.22 9.70
CA ASN A 71 6.39 -22.63 9.66
C ASN A 71 7.01 -23.03 8.31
N LYS A 72 6.55 -22.40 7.22
CA LYS A 72 7.14 -22.57 5.89
C LYS A 72 8.56 -22.05 5.87
N ARG A 73 8.81 -20.79 6.33
CA ARG A 73 10.16 -20.21 6.39
C ARG A 73 11.14 -21.08 7.19
N ARG A 74 10.66 -21.63 8.32
CA ARG A 74 11.50 -22.52 9.14
C ARG A 74 11.84 -23.79 8.41
N ARG A 75 10.88 -24.43 7.74
CA ARG A 75 11.13 -25.63 6.92
C ARG A 75 12.09 -25.33 5.78
N GLU A 76 11.89 -24.23 5.05
CA GLU A 76 12.80 -23.80 3.98
C GLU A 76 14.22 -23.59 4.49
N TRP A 77 14.38 -23.00 5.68
CA TRP A 77 15.71 -22.86 6.31
C TRP A 77 16.33 -24.24 6.64
N ASP A 78 15.54 -25.15 7.23
CA ASP A 78 15.99 -26.52 7.54
C ASP A 78 16.39 -27.28 6.26
N ASP A 79 15.58 -27.17 5.19
CA ASP A 79 15.82 -27.81 3.90
C ASP A 79 17.10 -27.28 3.24
N LEU A 80 17.34 -25.97 3.25
CA LEU A 80 18.56 -25.36 2.72
C LEU A 80 19.80 -25.75 3.52
N MET A 81 19.68 -25.87 4.84
CA MET A 81 20.75 -26.40 5.69
C MET A 81 21.08 -27.84 5.33
N ALA A 82 20.09 -28.69 5.12
CA ALA A 82 20.27 -30.08 4.68
C ALA A 82 20.91 -30.15 3.29
N LEU A 83 20.52 -29.30 2.34
CA LEU A 83 21.13 -29.16 1.02
C LEU A 83 22.63 -28.80 1.13
N CYS A 84 22.99 -27.87 2.01
CA CYS A 84 24.40 -27.54 2.27
C CYS A 84 25.19 -28.74 2.78
N GLU A 85 24.61 -29.53 3.68
CA GLU A 85 25.26 -30.72 4.24
C GLU A 85 25.42 -31.81 3.19
N MET A 86 24.40 -32.09 2.40
CA MET A 86 24.43 -33.03 1.30
C MET A 86 25.47 -32.64 0.22
N GLY A 87 25.45 -31.36 -0.20
CA GLY A 87 26.41 -30.86 -1.18
C GLY A 87 27.87 -30.95 -0.72
N ASN A 88 28.10 -30.75 0.58
CA ASN A 88 29.45 -30.96 1.16
C ASN A 88 29.85 -32.44 1.29
N GLU A 89 28.89 -33.29 1.70
CA GLU A 89 29.18 -34.74 1.94
C GLU A 89 29.39 -35.49 0.62
N PHE A 90 28.58 -35.21 -0.41
CA PHE A 90 28.67 -35.89 -1.69
C PHE A 90 29.50 -35.15 -2.74
N GLU A 91 30.05 -34.00 -2.41
CA GLU A 91 30.77 -33.09 -3.32
C GLU A 91 30.01 -32.78 -4.62
N ASP A 92 28.68 -32.64 -4.52
CA ASP A 92 27.77 -32.48 -5.65
C ASP A 92 27.46 -31.00 -5.93
N GLU A 93 28.18 -30.41 -6.88
CA GLU A 93 28.00 -29.02 -7.32
C GLU A 93 26.66 -28.79 -8.02
N SER A 94 25.94 -29.84 -8.45
CA SER A 94 24.66 -29.68 -9.15
C SER A 94 23.54 -29.13 -8.23
N LEU A 95 23.73 -29.19 -6.91
CA LEU A 95 22.82 -28.66 -5.90
C LEU A 95 22.97 -27.13 -5.67
N LEU A 96 24.04 -26.51 -6.17
CA LEU A 96 24.31 -25.09 -5.95
C LEU A 96 23.22 -24.16 -6.52
N PRO A 97 22.72 -24.33 -7.75
CA PRO A 97 21.68 -23.44 -8.27
C PRO A 97 20.39 -23.48 -7.45
N GLU A 98 20.00 -24.66 -6.96
CA GLU A 98 18.81 -24.82 -6.10
C GLU A 98 19.03 -24.15 -4.74
N LEU A 99 20.22 -24.28 -4.16
CA LEU A 99 20.60 -23.62 -2.92
C LEU A 99 20.61 -22.08 -3.07
N GLU A 100 21.15 -21.57 -4.18
CA GLU A 100 21.21 -20.12 -4.46
C GLU A 100 19.82 -19.52 -4.62
N GLU A 101 18.95 -20.18 -5.41
CA GLU A 101 17.58 -19.73 -5.62
C GLU A 101 16.75 -19.81 -4.33
N GLY A 102 16.84 -20.93 -3.60
CA GLY A 102 16.15 -21.12 -2.33
C GLY A 102 16.59 -20.12 -1.27
N PHE A 103 17.90 -19.85 -1.15
CA PHE A 103 18.43 -18.87 -0.22
C PHE A 103 17.94 -17.46 -0.54
N ALA A 104 17.98 -17.06 -1.82
CA ALA A 104 17.49 -15.74 -2.25
C ALA A 104 15.97 -15.59 -2.03
N GLN A 105 15.20 -16.70 -2.13
CA GLN A 105 13.78 -16.67 -1.82
C GLN A 105 13.54 -16.54 -0.31
N LEU A 106 14.27 -17.29 0.51
CA LEU A 106 14.16 -17.20 1.98
C LEU A 106 14.51 -15.79 2.49
N GLU A 107 15.57 -15.16 1.94
CA GLU A 107 15.93 -13.79 2.30
C GLU A 107 14.78 -12.80 1.99
N ARG A 108 14.14 -12.94 0.82
CA ARG A 108 12.98 -12.10 0.46
C ARG A 108 11.80 -12.32 1.41
N ASP A 109 11.46 -13.57 1.68
CA ASP A 109 10.34 -13.94 2.57
C ASP A 109 10.58 -13.48 4.01
N MET A 110 11.82 -13.46 4.47
CA MET A 110 12.21 -12.96 5.79
C MET A 110 12.13 -11.43 5.85
N GLU A 111 12.60 -10.73 4.81
CA GLU A 111 12.49 -9.26 4.76
C GLU A 111 11.03 -8.82 4.70
N GLU A 112 10.19 -9.48 3.91
CA GLU A 112 8.75 -9.23 3.91
C GLU A 112 8.13 -9.42 5.30
N ALA A 113 8.49 -10.52 5.99
CA ALA A 113 8.01 -10.76 7.34
C ALA A 113 8.49 -9.70 8.34
N ARG A 114 9.76 -9.27 8.22
CA ARG A 114 10.30 -8.18 9.05
C ARG A 114 9.49 -6.90 8.87
N LEU A 115 9.13 -6.58 7.64
CA LEU A 115 8.31 -5.40 7.36
C LEU A 115 6.92 -5.50 7.98
N GLN A 116 6.30 -6.69 7.94
CA GLN A 116 5.02 -6.92 8.62
C GLN A 116 5.10 -6.62 10.12
N THR A 117 6.24 -6.85 10.78
CA THR A 117 6.41 -6.51 12.20
C THR A 117 6.46 -5.00 12.46
N LEU A 118 6.75 -4.18 11.45
CA LEU A 118 6.77 -2.71 11.55
C LEU A 118 5.37 -2.10 11.38
N LEU A 119 4.40 -2.89 10.91
CA LEU A 119 3.02 -2.47 10.70
C LEU A 119 2.25 -2.58 12.02
N THR A 120 2.40 -1.57 12.87
CA THR A 120 1.80 -1.54 14.22
C THR A 120 0.66 -0.52 14.35
N GLY A 121 0.34 0.19 13.29
CA GLY A 121 -0.74 1.18 13.25
C GLY A 121 -2.12 0.51 13.31
N GLU A 122 -3.07 1.18 13.93
CA GLU A 122 -4.45 0.70 14.13
C GLU A 122 -5.12 0.26 12.82
N TYR A 123 -4.78 0.91 11.70
CA TYR A 123 -5.38 0.65 10.39
C TYR A 123 -4.43 0.01 9.40
N ASP A 124 -3.22 -0.37 9.81
CA ASP A 124 -2.21 -0.92 8.89
C ASP A 124 -2.71 -2.18 8.17
N SER A 125 -3.54 -2.99 8.82
CA SER A 125 -4.14 -4.21 8.25
C SER A 125 -5.28 -3.96 7.25
N SER A 126 -5.71 -2.71 7.07
CA SER A 126 -6.84 -2.36 6.21
C SER A 126 -6.46 -2.37 4.73
N ASN A 127 -7.48 -2.50 3.88
CA ASN A 127 -7.38 -2.10 2.48
C ASN A 127 -7.05 -0.62 2.36
N VAL A 128 -6.62 -0.18 1.20
CA VAL A 128 -6.21 1.21 0.97
C VAL A 128 -6.96 1.85 -0.18
N ILE A 129 -7.32 3.11 0.00
CA ILE A 129 -7.86 3.97 -1.05
C ILE A 129 -6.76 4.94 -1.46
N LEU A 130 -6.33 4.84 -2.72
CA LEU A 130 -5.35 5.73 -3.35
C LEU A 130 -6.07 6.70 -4.27
N THR A 131 -5.86 8.00 -4.07
CA THR A 131 -6.35 9.04 -4.96
C THR A 131 -5.18 9.84 -5.52
N ILE A 132 -5.11 9.94 -6.84
CA ILE A 132 -4.02 10.60 -7.56
C ILE A 132 -4.57 11.83 -8.27
N HIS A 133 -3.94 12.98 -8.02
CA HIS A 133 -4.29 14.25 -8.64
C HIS A 133 -3.07 14.88 -9.32
N PRO A 134 -3.22 15.38 -10.56
CA PRO A 134 -2.18 16.20 -11.18
C PRO A 134 -2.01 17.53 -10.42
N GLY A 135 -0.78 18.00 -10.30
CA GLY A 135 -0.50 19.34 -9.82
C GLY A 135 -0.77 20.41 -10.87
N ALA A 136 -0.42 21.65 -10.57
CA ALA A 136 -0.48 22.73 -11.52
C ALA A 136 0.55 22.49 -12.65
N GLY A 137 0.10 22.35 -13.91
CA GLY A 137 0.99 22.08 -15.05
C GLY A 137 0.31 21.58 -16.32
N GLY A 138 -1.02 21.55 -16.33
CA GLY A 138 -1.79 21.16 -17.53
C GLY A 138 -1.54 19.71 -17.96
N THR A 139 -1.45 19.48 -19.30
CA THR A 139 -1.30 18.14 -19.90
C THR A 139 -0.10 17.35 -19.36
N GLU A 140 1.03 18.00 -19.10
CA GLU A 140 2.24 17.36 -18.57
C GLU A 140 2.02 16.78 -17.16
N ALA A 141 1.32 17.51 -16.28
CA ALA A 141 1.00 17.04 -14.95
C ALA A 141 -0.06 15.93 -14.98
N GLN A 142 -1.00 15.99 -15.92
CA GLN A 142 -2.01 14.93 -16.14
C GLN A 142 -1.36 13.63 -16.63
N ASP A 143 -0.39 13.71 -17.53
CA ASP A 143 0.39 12.56 -17.99
C ASP A 143 1.24 11.97 -16.84
N TRP A 144 1.86 12.83 -16.02
CA TRP A 144 2.57 12.37 -14.82
C TRP A 144 1.67 11.63 -13.83
N ALA A 145 0.48 12.14 -13.58
CA ALA A 145 -0.50 11.46 -12.73
C ALA A 145 -0.90 10.08 -13.29
N GLN A 146 -1.04 9.95 -14.62
CA GLN A 146 -1.30 8.66 -15.27
C GLN A 146 -0.12 7.68 -15.13
N MET A 147 1.11 8.19 -15.21
CA MET A 147 2.31 7.37 -14.98
C MET A 147 2.35 6.83 -13.53
N LEU A 148 2.02 7.67 -12.53
CA LEU A 148 1.91 7.23 -11.13
C LEU A 148 0.78 6.21 -10.95
N TYR A 149 -0.38 6.42 -11.55
CA TYR A 149 -1.48 5.46 -11.54
C TYR A 149 -1.01 4.09 -12.03
N ARG A 150 -0.32 4.04 -13.19
CA ARG A 150 0.25 2.80 -13.71
C ARG A 150 1.27 2.18 -12.75
N MET A 151 2.14 2.99 -12.16
CA MET A 151 3.16 2.54 -11.22
C MET A 151 2.53 1.82 -10.02
N TYR A 152 1.50 2.40 -9.39
CA TYR A 152 0.82 1.79 -8.25
C TYR A 152 -0.01 0.57 -8.63
N THR A 153 -0.70 0.57 -9.77
CA THR A 153 -1.42 -0.63 -10.23
C THR A 153 -0.47 -1.79 -10.53
N ARG A 154 0.71 -1.52 -11.08
CA ARG A 154 1.76 -2.53 -11.27
C ARG A 154 2.32 -3.06 -9.95
N TRP A 155 2.54 -2.20 -8.99
CA TRP A 155 2.94 -2.63 -7.64
C TRP A 155 1.88 -3.55 -7.01
N THR A 156 0.62 -3.19 -7.12
CA THR A 156 -0.52 -3.99 -6.64
C THR A 156 -0.54 -5.38 -7.27
N GLU A 157 -0.39 -5.46 -8.60
CA GLU A 157 -0.34 -6.73 -9.34
C GLU A 157 0.85 -7.60 -8.90
N ARG A 158 2.03 -7.02 -8.71
CA ARG A 158 3.25 -7.73 -8.27
C ARG A 158 3.11 -8.37 -6.88
N HIS A 159 2.36 -7.73 -5.99
CA HIS A 159 2.12 -8.23 -4.63
C HIS A 159 0.92 -9.17 -4.53
N GLY A 160 0.31 -9.52 -5.67
CA GLY A 160 -0.87 -10.38 -5.69
C GLY A 160 -2.11 -9.76 -5.05
N PHE A 161 -2.10 -8.44 -4.87
CA PHE A 161 -3.27 -7.69 -4.42
C PHE A 161 -4.24 -7.46 -5.57
N THR A 162 -5.50 -7.24 -5.24
CA THR A 162 -6.51 -6.85 -6.22
C THR A 162 -6.80 -5.36 -6.09
N TYR A 163 -7.22 -4.71 -7.18
CA TYR A 163 -7.65 -3.33 -7.09
C TYR A 163 -8.96 -3.10 -7.85
N GLN A 164 -9.74 -2.16 -7.36
CA GLN A 164 -10.97 -1.70 -7.97
C GLN A 164 -10.87 -0.21 -8.29
N ILE A 165 -11.22 0.17 -9.51
CA ILE A 165 -11.28 1.57 -9.90
C ILE A 165 -12.57 2.17 -9.35
N MET A 166 -12.45 3.14 -8.44
CA MET A 166 -13.58 3.84 -7.84
C MET A 166 -13.98 5.10 -8.63
N ASP A 167 -12.96 5.82 -9.14
CA ASP A 167 -13.14 6.98 -10.03
C ASP A 167 -11.95 7.08 -10.98
N TYR A 168 -12.23 7.45 -12.24
CA TYR A 168 -11.20 7.66 -13.24
C TYR A 168 -11.66 8.73 -14.23
N GLN A 169 -10.95 9.84 -14.27
CA GLN A 169 -11.25 10.96 -15.15
C GLN A 169 -10.09 11.18 -16.10
N GLU A 170 -10.34 10.93 -17.39
CA GLU A 170 -9.36 11.17 -18.44
C GLU A 170 -9.05 12.66 -18.61
N GLY A 171 -7.82 12.97 -18.97
CA GLY A 171 -7.41 14.29 -19.40
C GLY A 171 -8.03 14.67 -20.76
N ASP A 172 -8.10 15.95 -21.07
CA ASP A 172 -8.69 16.40 -22.33
C ASP A 172 -7.80 16.07 -23.52
N GLU A 173 -6.48 16.09 -23.36
CA GLU A 173 -5.48 15.82 -24.43
C GLU A 173 -4.67 14.57 -24.13
N ALA A 174 -4.23 14.39 -22.90
CA ALA A 174 -3.48 13.22 -22.43
C ALA A 174 -3.55 13.11 -20.90
N GLY A 175 -3.22 11.93 -20.39
CA GLY A 175 -3.14 11.70 -18.96
C GLY A 175 -4.50 11.61 -18.27
N ILE A 176 -4.52 11.88 -16.96
CA ILE A 176 -5.73 11.84 -16.11
C ILE A 176 -5.91 13.15 -15.35
N LYS A 177 -7.16 13.54 -15.13
CA LYS A 177 -7.54 14.63 -14.24
C LYS A 177 -7.63 14.18 -12.78
N SER A 178 -7.97 12.92 -12.57
CA SER A 178 -8.08 12.29 -11.26
C SER A 178 -8.22 10.78 -11.45
N ALA A 179 -7.64 10.01 -10.54
CA ALA A 179 -7.93 8.58 -10.44
C ALA A 179 -8.00 8.19 -8.97
N THR A 180 -9.01 7.39 -8.62
CA THR A 180 -9.14 6.77 -7.30
C THR A 180 -9.27 5.27 -7.47
N ILE A 181 -8.40 4.53 -6.80
CA ILE A 181 -8.45 3.06 -6.74
C ILE A 181 -8.55 2.61 -5.28
N MET A 182 -9.27 1.54 -5.06
CA MET A 182 -9.24 0.78 -3.82
C MET A 182 -8.38 -0.46 -4.05
N VAL A 183 -7.33 -0.62 -3.26
CA VAL A 183 -6.46 -1.80 -3.29
C VAL A 183 -6.85 -2.70 -2.12
N GLU A 184 -7.16 -3.94 -2.44
CA GLU A 184 -7.59 -4.95 -1.48
C GLU A 184 -6.46 -5.95 -1.27
N GLY A 185 -6.03 -6.08 -0.03
CA GLY A 185 -4.98 -7.01 0.36
C GLY A 185 -4.58 -6.85 1.82
N GLU A 186 -3.98 -7.88 2.38
CA GLU A 186 -3.51 -7.86 3.77
C GLU A 186 -2.42 -6.79 3.94
N ASN A 187 -2.63 -5.86 4.87
CA ASN A 187 -1.74 -4.75 5.18
C ASN A 187 -1.50 -3.75 4.01
N ALA A 188 -2.40 -3.68 3.03
CA ALA A 188 -2.23 -2.81 1.87
C ALA A 188 -2.06 -1.34 2.28
N TYR A 189 -2.85 -0.87 3.26
CA TYR A 189 -2.69 0.49 3.79
C TYR A 189 -1.36 0.69 4.51
N GLY A 190 -0.96 -0.27 5.36
CA GLY A 190 0.29 -0.20 6.09
C GLY A 190 1.51 -0.05 5.19
N TYR A 191 1.56 -0.76 4.07
CA TYR A 191 2.62 -0.62 3.08
C TYR A 191 2.58 0.72 2.35
N LEU A 192 1.40 1.17 1.93
CA LEU A 192 1.26 2.33 1.05
C LEU A 192 1.07 3.66 1.77
N ARG A 193 0.84 3.69 3.09
CA ARG A 193 0.64 4.94 3.84
C ARG A 193 1.80 5.92 3.70
N GLY A 194 3.02 5.40 3.53
CA GLY A 194 4.21 6.22 3.28
C GLY A 194 4.24 6.89 1.89
N GLU A 195 3.38 6.49 0.97
CA GLU A 195 3.30 7.07 -0.38
C GLU A 195 2.44 8.34 -0.44
N HIS A 196 1.81 8.69 0.68
CA HIS A 196 1.04 9.93 0.80
C HIS A 196 1.95 11.16 0.64
N GLY A 197 1.66 12.02 -0.34
CA GLY A 197 2.38 13.27 -0.56
C GLY A 197 2.55 13.66 -2.02
N VAL A 198 3.53 14.54 -2.26
CA VAL A 198 3.79 15.11 -3.58
C VAL A 198 4.96 14.39 -4.26
N HIS A 199 4.74 13.95 -5.48
CA HIS A 199 5.71 13.30 -6.35
C HIS A 199 6.15 14.26 -7.45
N ARG A 200 7.46 14.51 -7.56
CA ARG A 200 8.05 15.42 -8.53
C ARG A 200 8.68 14.66 -9.68
N LEU A 201 8.28 14.98 -10.91
CA LEU A 201 8.90 14.49 -12.14
C LEU A 201 9.79 15.56 -12.77
N VAL A 202 10.96 15.15 -13.25
CA VAL A 202 11.85 15.97 -14.09
C VAL A 202 12.20 15.17 -15.34
N ARG A 203 11.68 15.58 -16.49
CA ARG A 203 11.94 14.92 -17.80
C ARG A 203 11.93 15.92 -18.94
N VAL A 204 12.34 15.48 -20.13
CA VAL A 204 12.02 16.17 -21.38
C VAL A 204 10.55 15.92 -21.69
N SER A 205 9.78 17.00 -21.85
CA SER A 205 8.35 16.90 -22.10
C SER A 205 8.07 16.33 -23.51
N PRO A 206 7.24 15.28 -23.63
CA PRO A 206 6.78 14.79 -24.93
C PRO A 206 5.79 15.75 -25.59
N PHE A 207 5.25 16.73 -24.87
CA PHE A 207 4.28 17.72 -25.35
C PHE A 207 4.92 19.06 -25.73
N ASP A 208 6.21 19.25 -25.45
CA ASP A 208 6.95 20.48 -25.83
C ASP A 208 7.72 20.27 -27.15
N ALA A 209 7.30 20.94 -28.21
CA ALA A 209 7.96 20.87 -29.51
C ALA A 209 9.46 21.26 -29.48
N ASN A 210 9.89 22.03 -28.47
CA ASN A 210 11.28 22.41 -28.26
C ASN A 210 12.08 21.40 -27.42
N ALA A 211 11.50 20.28 -27.03
CA ALA A 211 12.13 19.23 -26.21
C ALA A 211 12.81 19.78 -24.94
N ARG A 212 12.21 20.78 -24.31
CA ARG A 212 12.75 21.38 -23.08
C ARG A 212 12.47 20.48 -21.88
N ARG A 213 13.40 20.50 -20.92
CA ARG A 213 13.22 19.85 -19.63
C ARG A 213 12.15 20.58 -18.83
N GLN A 214 11.13 19.84 -18.40
CA GLN A 214 10.01 20.32 -17.60
C GLN A 214 10.02 19.63 -16.23
N THR A 215 9.44 20.31 -15.26
CA THR A 215 9.19 19.76 -13.92
C THR A 215 7.68 19.74 -13.69
N SER A 216 7.16 18.58 -13.35
CA SER A 216 5.73 18.37 -13.07
C SER A 216 5.53 17.77 -11.69
N PHE A 217 4.40 18.05 -11.11
CA PHE A 217 4.02 17.56 -9.79
C PHE A 217 2.69 16.81 -9.88
N ALA A 218 2.56 15.78 -9.06
CA ALA A 218 1.29 15.13 -8.80
C ALA A 218 1.23 14.76 -7.32
N SER A 219 0.05 14.76 -6.75
CA SER A 219 -0.18 14.35 -5.37
C SER A 219 -0.83 12.98 -5.32
N VAL A 220 -0.41 12.19 -4.36
CA VAL A 220 -1.00 10.92 -4.00
C VAL A 220 -1.58 11.04 -2.60
N GLU A 221 -2.88 10.84 -2.46
CA GLU A 221 -3.55 10.70 -1.18
C GLU A 221 -3.72 9.22 -0.88
N VAL A 222 -3.40 8.82 0.34
CA VAL A 222 -3.49 7.44 0.81
C VAL A 222 -4.37 7.40 2.06
N MET A 223 -5.42 6.61 2.02
CA MET A 223 -6.38 6.50 3.11
C MET A 223 -6.74 5.04 3.37
N PRO A 224 -6.99 4.64 4.63
CA PRO A 224 -7.48 3.31 4.91
C PRO A 224 -8.93 3.13 4.42
N ASP A 225 -9.25 1.94 3.91
CA ASP A 225 -10.64 1.50 3.73
C ASP A 225 -11.13 0.96 5.08
N LEU A 226 -12.03 1.69 5.71
CA LEU A 226 -12.50 1.36 7.05
C LEU A 226 -13.77 0.52 6.98
N PRO A 227 -13.85 -0.54 7.79
CA PRO A 227 -15.08 -1.31 7.94
C PRO A 227 -16.22 -0.41 8.44
N GLU A 228 -17.45 -0.80 8.13
CA GLU A 228 -18.65 -0.03 8.51
C GLU A 228 -18.82 0.19 10.02
N ASP A 229 -18.10 -0.58 10.85
CA ASP A 229 -18.19 -0.56 12.31
C ASP A 229 -17.32 0.51 13.00
N VAL A 230 -16.52 1.30 12.26
CA VAL A 230 -15.78 2.40 12.87
C VAL A 230 -16.72 3.57 13.05
N GLU A 231 -16.95 3.97 14.32
CA GLU A 231 -17.86 5.04 14.77
C GLU A 231 -17.48 6.46 14.28
N VAL A 232 -17.38 6.64 12.97
CA VAL A 232 -17.60 7.97 12.41
C VAL A 232 -19.10 8.06 12.12
N GLU A 233 -19.85 8.60 13.08
CA GLU A 233 -21.28 8.83 12.89
C GLU A 233 -21.47 9.90 11.82
N ILE A 234 -21.77 9.47 10.61
CA ILE A 234 -22.11 10.38 9.51
C ILE A 234 -23.64 10.50 9.50
N ARG A 235 -24.14 11.63 9.97
CA ARG A 235 -25.57 11.89 9.97
C ARG A 235 -26.04 12.26 8.56
N PRO A 236 -27.18 11.77 8.10
CA PRO A 236 -27.71 12.09 6.77
C PRO A 236 -27.91 13.60 6.54
N GLU A 237 -28.21 14.36 7.60
CA GLU A 237 -28.38 15.82 7.59
C GLU A 237 -27.10 16.61 7.33
N ASP A 238 -25.93 15.99 7.64
CA ASP A 238 -24.61 16.57 7.47
C ASP A 238 -24.06 16.36 6.05
N ILE A 239 -24.76 15.57 5.23
CA ILE A 239 -24.36 15.30 3.86
C ILE A 239 -25.22 16.10 2.89
N GLU A 240 -24.58 16.84 2.00
CA GLU A 240 -25.19 17.36 0.79
C GLU A 240 -24.83 16.48 -0.38
N MET A 241 -25.84 15.87 -1.02
CA MET A 241 -25.65 15.03 -2.19
C MET A 241 -25.99 15.82 -3.45
N GLN A 242 -25.02 15.91 -4.35
CA GLN A 242 -25.19 16.50 -5.67
C GLN A 242 -25.06 15.42 -6.73
N VAL A 243 -26.04 15.37 -7.63
CA VAL A 243 -26.05 14.43 -8.76
C VAL A 243 -25.78 15.23 -10.04
N TYR A 244 -24.80 14.78 -10.83
CA TYR A 244 -24.45 15.45 -12.06
C TYR A 244 -24.20 14.44 -13.18
N ARG A 245 -24.05 14.96 -14.40
CA ARG A 245 -23.73 14.12 -15.55
C ARG A 245 -22.24 13.81 -15.54
N ALA A 246 -21.89 12.52 -15.70
CA ALA A 246 -20.50 12.12 -15.81
C ALA A 246 -19.85 12.83 -17.02
N SER A 247 -18.64 13.37 -16.81
CA SER A 247 -17.83 13.96 -17.88
C SER A 247 -16.77 12.95 -18.29
N GLY A 248 -16.77 12.47 -19.54
CA GLY A 248 -15.79 11.53 -20.07
C GLY A 248 -16.13 11.10 -21.49
N ALA A 249 -15.19 10.49 -22.19
CA ALA A 249 -15.34 9.89 -23.52
C ALA A 249 -16.21 8.61 -23.41
N GLY A 250 -17.55 8.77 -23.34
CA GLY A 250 -18.50 7.68 -23.28
C GLY A 250 -19.66 7.89 -24.24
N GLY A 251 -20.21 6.80 -24.76
CA GLY A 251 -21.31 6.79 -25.74
C GLY A 251 -22.58 7.47 -25.22
N GLN A 252 -23.62 7.53 -26.06
CA GLN A 252 -24.89 8.27 -25.81
C GLN A 252 -25.56 8.03 -24.45
N HIS A 253 -25.21 6.95 -23.73
CA HIS A 253 -25.81 6.61 -22.43
C HIS A 253 -25.16 7.41 -21.28
N VAL A 254 -23.87 7.70 -21.33
CA VAL A 254 -23.13 8.47 -20.31
C VAL A 254 -23.58 9.93 -20.29
N ASN A 255 -23.92 10.48 -21.46
CA ASN A 255 -24.32 11.88 -21.61
C ASN A 255 -25.81 12.15 -21.30
N LYS A 256 -26.63 11.12 -21.10
CA LYS A 256 -28.07 11.26 -20.85
C LYS A 256 -28.51 10.99 -19.41
N THR A 257 -27.74 10.21 -18.64
CA THR A 257 -28.09 9.86 -17.26
C THR A 257 -27.18 10.55 -16.27
N SER A 258 -27.78 11.23 -15.28
CA SER A 258 -27.04 11.84 -14.18
C SER A 258 -26.72 10.75 -13.14
N SER A 259 -25.71 9.91 -13.41
CA SER A 259 -25.28 8.81 -12.52
C SER A 259 -24.12 9.20 -11.61
N ALA A 260 -23.38 10.26 -11.93
CA ALA A 260 -22.28 10.73 -11.10
C ALA A 260 -22.80 11.37 -9.81
N VAL A 261 -22.17 11.02 -8.70
CA VAL A 261 -22.52 11.49 -7.35
C VAL A 261 -21.35 12.25 -6.75
N ARG A 262 -21.65 13.38 -6.13
CA ARG A 262 -20.75 14.14 -5.27
C ARG A 262 -21.38 14.26 -3.90
N LEU A 263 -20.65 13.95 -2.85
CA LEU A 263 -21.05 14.17 -1.48
C LEU A 263 -20.18 15.28 -0.87
N ILE A 264 -20.83 16.19 -0.18
CA ILE A 264 -20.21 17.27 0.57
C ILE A 264 -20.57 17.08 2.03
N HIS A 265 -19.61 16.91 2.89
CA HIS A 265 -19.83 16.88 4.34
C HIS A 265 -19.82 18.30 4.87
N LYS A 266 -21.00 18.82 5.22
CA LYS A 266 -21.19 20.23 5.60
C LYS A 266 -20.33 20.68 6.77
N PRO A 267 -20.18 19.89 7.88
CA PRO A 267 -19.39 20.35 9.03
C PRO A 267 -17.89 20.48 8.72
N THR A 268 -17.31 19.60 7.91
CA THR A 268 -15.86 19.57 7.63
C THR A 268 -15.50 20.16 6.26
N GLY A 269 -16.49 20.37 5.38
CA GLY A 269 -16.27 20.83 4.01
C GLY A 269 -15.61 19.77 3.09
N VAL A 270 -15.47 18.54 3.54
CA VAL A 270 -14.89 17.44 2.72
C VAL A 270 -15.80 17.15 1.54
N VAL A 271 -15.22 17.09 0.35
CA VAL A 271 -15.90 16.78 -0.91
C VAL A 271 -15.32 15.50 -1.49
N VAL A 272 -16.20 14.57 -1.83
CA VAL A 272 -15.86 13.32 -2.54
C VAL A 272 -16.78 13.13 -3.74
N ALA A 273 -16.29 12.49 -4.81
CA ALA A 273 -17.08 12.25 -6.02
C ALA A 273 -16.78 10.86 -6.60
N SER A 274 -17.80 10.21 -7.15
CA SER A 274 -17.67 8.96 -7.90
C SER A 274 -18.58 8.98 -9.13
N GLN A 275 -18.08 8.46 -10.27
CA GLN A 275 -18.80 8.41 -11.54
C GLN A 275 -18.56 7.11 -12.33
N GLN A 276 -17.88 6.12 -11.72
CA GLN A 276 -17.45 4.89 -12.40
C GLN A 276 -18.61 3.92 -12.68
N GLU A 277 -19.56 3.89 -11.77
CA GLU A 277 -20.67 2.95 -11.88
C GLU A 277 -21.82 3.54 -12.70
N ARG A 278 -22.54 2.66 -13.42
CA ARG A 278 -23.77 3.04 -14.13
C ARG A 278 -24.93 3.35 -13.20
N SER A 279 -24.86 2.83 -11.97
CA SER A 279 -25.86 3.02 -10.94
C SER A 279 -25.51 4.20 -10.04
N GLN A 280 -26.41 5.17 -9.93
CA GLN A 280 -26.30 6.26 -8.97
C GLN A 280 -26.16 5.76 -7.53
N PHE A 281 -26.82 4.65 -7.19
CA PHE A 281 -26.77 4.05 -5.87
C PHE A 281 -25.37 3.52 -5.53
N GLN A 282 -24.75 2.78 -6.46
CA GLN A 282 -23.37 2.29 -6.29
C GLN A 282 -22.35 3.43 -6.19
N ASN A 283 -22.50 4.49 -7.02
CA ASN A 283 -21.65 5.67 -6.91
C ASN A 283 -21.83 6.38 -5.56
N LYS A 284 -23.05 6.42 -5.01
CA LYS A 284 -23.32 6.94 -3.67
C LYS A 284 -22.60 6.11 -2.60
N ASP A 285 -22.66 4.79 -2.66
CA ASP A 285 -21.99 3.91 -1.69
C ASP A 285 -20.46 4.07 -1.75
N ASN A 286 -19.90 4.16 -2.95
CA ASN A 286 -18.47 4.44 -3.13
C ASN A 286 -18.10 5.80 -2.53
N CYS A 287 -18.88 6.85 -2.78
CA CYS A 287 -18.68 8.15 -2.15
C CYS A 287 -18.78 8.08 -0.63
N MET A 288 -19.69 7.30 -0.05
CA MET A 288 -19.81 7.13 1.40
C MET A 288 -18.56 6.48 2.00
N LYS A 289 -18.00 5.45 1.35
CA LYS A 289 -16.73 4.85 1.76
C LYS A 289 -15.58 5.85 1.72
N MET A 290 -15.45 6.59 0.63
CA MET A 290 -14.43 7.64 0.49
C MET A 290 -14.59 8.74 1.54
N LEU A 291 -15.82 9.14 1.84
CA LEU A 291 -16.11 10.17 2.85
C LEU A 291 -15.71 9.70 4.25
N ARG A 292 -16.05 8.46 4.63
CA ARG A 292 -15.62 7.87 5.91
C ARG A 292 -14.11 7.89 6.05
N ALA A 293 -13.39 7.40 5.04
CA ALA A 293 -11.93 7.38 5.06
C ALA A 293 -11.34 8.78 5.29
N LYS A 294 -11.85 9.80 4.57
CA LYS A 294 -11.41 11.19 4.76
C LYS A 294 -11.73 11.76 6.15
N LEU A 295 -12.87 11.44 6.71
CA LEU A 295 -13.25 11.92 8.04
C LEU A 295 -12.39 11.29 9.15
N VAL A 296 -12.01 10.02 9.00
CA VAL A 296 -11.08 9.38 9.95
C VAL A 296 -9.68 9.99 9.83
N GLU A 297 -9.21 10.26 8.63
CA GLU A 297 -7.93 10.96 8.44
C GLU A 297 -7.92 12.30 9.18
N LEU A 298 -8.99 13.10 9.05
CA LEU A 298 -9.14 14.36 9.78
C LEU A 298 -9.12 14.17 11.30
N GLN A 299 -9.84 13.16 11.83
CA GLN A 299 -9.81 12.85 13.26
C GLN A 299 -8.42 12.43 13.74
N MET A 300 -7.68 11.66 12.93
CA MET A 300 -6.29 11.31 13.24
C MET A 300 -5.37 12.53 13.25
N GLN A 301 -5.53 13.45 12.27
CA GLN A 301 -4.80 14.70 12.24
C GLN A 301 -5.10 15.56 13.46
N GLU A 302 -6.36 15.74 13.84
CA GLU A 302 -6.75 16.48 15.03
C GLU A 302 -6.16 15.86 16.32
N LYS A 303 -6.14 14.54 16.43
CA LYS A 303 -5.47 13.83 17.54
C LYS A 303 -3.95 14.05 17.53
N ALA A 304 -3.33 13.95 16.34
CA ALA A 304 -1.89 14.16 16.19
C ALA A 304 -1.50 15.62 16.46
N GLU A 305 -2.30 16.61 16.04
CA GLU A 305 -2.13 18.01 16.34
C GLU A 305 -2.25 18.29 17.86
N LYS A 306 -3.26 17.72 18.52
CA LYS A 306 -3.41 17.83 19.99
C LYS A 306 -2.21 17.23 20.73
N ILE A 307 -1.69 16.09 20.27
CA ILE A 307 -0.49 15.46 20.85
C ILE A 307 0.76 16.32 20.57
N SER A 308 0.84 16.93 19.38
CA SER A 308 1.93 17.83 19.00
C SER A 308 1.90 19.14 19.81
N ASP A 309 0.71 19.71 20.02
CA ASP A 309 0.52 20.89 20.85
C ASP A 309 0.92 20.62 22.31
N LEU A 310 0.57 19.44 22.84
CA LEU A 310 1.01 18.99 24.16
C LEU A 310 2.52 18.73 24.23
N LYS A 311 3.18 18.40 23.11
CA LYS A 311 4.63 18.20 23.01
C LYS A 311 5.41 19.46 22.60
N GLY A 312 4.75 20.56 22.25
CA GLY A 312 5.38 21.84 21.92
C GLY A 312 6.15 21.86 20.60
N VAL A 313 5.88 20.96 19.66
CA VAL A 313 6.49 20.91 18.33
C VAL A 313 5.41 21.04 17.26
N GLN A 314 5.23 22.24 16.75
CA GLN A 314 4.38 22.47 15.56
C GLN A 314 5.12 22.01 14.29
N LEU A 315 4.78 20.86 13.78
CA LEU A 315 5.07 20.51 12.38
C LEU A 315 3.88 20.96 11.52
N LYS A 316 3.93 22.21 11.06
CA LYS A 316 3.04 22.67 10.00
C LYS A 316 3.33 21.88 8.74
N ILE A 317 2.34 21.10 8.28
CA ILE A 317 2.36 20.52 6.93
C ILE A 317 2.03 21.66 5.97
N GLU A 318 3.05 22.39 5.53
CA GLU A 318 2.91 23.37 4.45
C GLU A 318 3.11 22.71 3.10
N TRP A 319 2.38 23.18 2.10
CA TRP A 319 2.54 22.95 0.68
C TRP A 319 4.03 23.01 0.30
N GLY A 320 4.65 21.84 0.02
CA GLY A 320 6.04 21.81 -0.39
C GLY A 320 6.83 20.58 0.06
N SER A 321 6.29 19.68 0.84
CA SER A 321 6.98 18.44 1.20
C SER A 321 6.86 17.42 0.09
N GLN A 322 7.73 17.58 -0.93
CA GLN A 322 7.94 16.54 -1.94
C GLN A 322 8.50 15.31 -1.25
N ILE A 323 7.76 14.21 -1.28
CA ILE A 323 8.23 12.97 -0.69
C ILE A 323 9.26 12.28 -1.59
N ARG A 324 9.05 12.35 -2.93
CA ARG A 324 9.93 11.65 -3.88
C ARG A 324 10.12 12.45 -5.17
N SER A 325 11.35 12.39 -5.69
CA SER A 325 11.74 13.03 -6.94
C SER A 325 12.14 11.96 -7.96
N TYR A 326 11.63 12.07 -9.16
CA TYR A 326 11.89 11.20 -10.30
C TYR A 326 12.56 12.01 -11.40
N VAL A 327 13.85 11.79 -11.62
CA VAL A 327 14.67 12.51 -12.59
C VAL A 327 15.01 11.57 -13.74
N PHE A 328 14.46 11.81 -14.92
CA PHE A 328 14.70 11.02 -16.14
C PHE A 328 15.87 11.56 -16.95
N MET A 329 16.13 12.88 -16.85
CA MET A 329 17.20 13.57 -17.57
C MET A 329 17.76 14.74 -16.74
N PRO A 330 19.06 15.02 -16.75
CA PRO A 330 20.13 14.45 -17.59
C PRO A 330 20.72 13.14 -17.06
N TYR A 331 20.37 12.73 -15.89
CA TYR A 331 20.73 11.45 -15.26
C TYR A 331 19.45 10.75 -14.79
N GLN A 332 19.52 9.45 -14.60
CA GLN A 332 18.40 8.67 -14.09
C GLN A 332 18.52 8.49 -12.58
N LEU A 333 17.51 8.96 -11.84
CA LEU A 333 17.48 8.86 -10.38
C LEU A 333 16.04 8.96 -9.87
N VAL A 334 15.67 8.05 -9.00
CA VAL A 334 14.50 8.19 -8.14
C VAL A 334 15.01 8.30 -6.71
N LYS A 335 14.61 9.33 -5.98
CA LYS A 335 15.05 9.59 -4.61
C LYS A 335 13.89 9.97 -3.70
N ASP A 336 13.76 9.28 -2.57
CA ASP A 336 12.89 9.71 -1.48
C ASP A 336 13.62 10.72 -0.60
N ASN A 337 12.99 11.89 -0.44
CA ASN A 337 13.62 13.01 0.28
C ASN A 337 13.58 12.80 1.80
N ARG A 338 12.74 11.92 2.31
CA ARG A 338 12.54 11.67 3.75
C ARG A 338 13.53 10.64 4.29
N THR A 339 13.83 9.61 3.50
CA THR A 339 14.70 8.49 3.90
C THR A 339 16.08 8.56 3.26
N ALA A 340 16.27 9.42 2.24
CA ALA A 340 17.42 9.49 1.36
C ALA A 340 17.66 8.20 0.54
N TYR A 341 16.74 7.22 0.57
CA TYR A 341 16.81 6.07 -0.30
C TYR A 341 16.71 6.50 -1.76
N GLU A 342 17.61 5.98 -2.60
CA GLU A 342 17.69 6.35 -4.01
C GLU A 342 18.07 5.15 -4.89
N THR A 343 17.58 5.17 -6.13
CA THR A 343 17.91 4.16 -7.14
C THR A 343 17.98 4.81 -8.53
N SER A 344 18.86 4.28 -9.38
CA SER A 344 18.95 4.67 -10.81
C SER A 344 18.01 3.85 -11.71
N ALA A 345 17.39 2.79 -11.19
CA ALA A 345 16.52 1.88 -11.95
C ALA A 345 15.11 2.45 -12.16
N ILE A 346 15.00 3.62 -12.80
CA ILE A 346 13.72 4.31 -13.01
C ILE A 346 12.68 3.42 -13.67
N SER A 347 13.07 2.63 -14.70
CA SER A 347 12.14 1.78 -15.43
C SER A 347 11.50 0.73 -14.53
N SER A 348 12.28 0.13 -13.61
CA SER A 348 11.76 -0.83 -12.61
C SER A 348 10.78 -0.15 -11.67
N VAL A 349 11.13 1.04 -11.15
CA VAL A 349 10.25 1.82 -10.26
C VAL A 349 8.93 2.15 -10.95
N MET A 350 8.97 2.64 -12.20
CA MET A 350 7.77 2.96 -12.98
C MET A 350 6.94 1.72 -13.35
N ASP A 351 7.54 0.53 -13.30
CA ASP A 351 6.86 -0.75 -13.47
C ASP A 351 6.47 -1.42 -12.12
N GLY A 352 6.45 -0.63 -11.04
CA GLY A 352 5.92 -1.02 -9.74
C GLY A 352 6.93 -1.58 -8.74
N ASP A 353 8.25 -1.41 -8.96
CA ASP A 353 9.28 -1.79 -7.99
C ASP A 353 9.46 -0.69 -6.93
N LEU A 354 8.55 -0.66 -5.95
CA LEU A 354 8.51 0.35 -4.90
C LEU A 354 9.02 -0.15 -3.55
N ASP A 355 9.32 -1.43 -3.41
CA ASP A 355 9.60 -2.08 -2.14
C ASP A 355 10.77 -1.45 -1.40
N GLY A 356 11.83 -1.07 -2.11
CA GLY A 356 12.97 -0.38 -1.50
C GLY A 356 12.59 0.96 -0.84
N PHE A 357 11.66 1.71 -1.42
CA PHE A 357 11.16 2.97 -0.86
C PHE A 357 10.23 2.74 0.33
N ILE A 358 9.32 1.77 0.20
CA ILE A 358 8.38 1.36 1.26
C ILE A 358 9.16 0.88 2.48
N ASN A 359 10.13 0.01 2.28
CA ASN A 359 10.99 -0.55 3.33
C ASN A 359 11.79 0.54 4.05
N ALA A 360 12.40 1.44 3.28
CA ALA A 360 13.15 2.57 3.84
C ALA A 360 12.24 3.48 4.68
N TYR A 361 11.03 3.75 4.21
CA TYR A 361 10.06 4.55 4.93
C TYR A 361 9.62 3.88 6.24
N LEU A 362 9.17 2.63 6.20
CA LEU A 362 8.71 1.89 7.38
C LEU A 362 9.83 1.75 8.42
N THR A 363 11.05 1.50 7.97
CA THR A 363 12.22 1.41 8.85
C THR A 363 12.54 2.77 9.49
N ALA A 364 12.51 3.87 8.72
CA ALA A 364 12.76 5.20 9.24
C ALA A 364 11.68 5.63 10.26
N GLU A 365 10.42 5.28 9.99
CA GLU A 365 9.31 5.55 10.91
C GLU A 365 9.46 4.77 12.23
N ALA A 366 9.78 3.48 12.17
CA ALA A 366 9.96 2.64 13.35
C ALA A 366 11.18 3.03 14.19
N THR A 367 12.27 3.46 13.55
CA THR A 367 13.52 3.81 14.24
C THR A 367 13.66 5.29 14.56
N GLY A 368 12.83 6.15 13.98
CA GLY A 368 12.94 7.61 14.07
C GLY A 368 14.11 8.19 13.27
N ASN A 369 14.80 7.39 12.46
CA ASN A 369 15.97 7.80 11.67
C ASN A 369 15.55 8.38 10.31
N TRP A 370 15.09 9.62 10.33
CA TRP A 370 14.79 10.36 9.11
C TRP A 370 16.05 11.04 8.56
N ALA A 371 16.13 11.13 7.22
CA ALA A 371 17.20 11.89 6.60
C ALA A 371 17.18 13.34 7.09
N THR A 372 18.29 13.83 7.57
CA THR A 372 18.43 15.23 7.98
C THR A 372 18.22 16.13 6.76
N LYS A 373 17.31 17.11 6.88
CA LYS A 373 17.04 18.11 5.82
C LYS A 373 18.22 19.01 5.58
#